data_ddd2b569490287bb5a84b514832a0513
#
_entry.id   ddd2b569490287bb5a84b514832a0513
#
_cell.length_a   1.000
_cell.length_b   1.000
_cell.length_c   1.000
_cell.angle_alpha   90.00
_cell.angle_beta   90.00
_cell.angle_gamma   90.00
#
_symmetry.space_group_name_H-M   'P 1'
#
loop_
_entity.id
_entity.type
_entity.pdbx_description
1 polymer ?
#
loop_
_entity_poly.entity_id
_entity_poly.type
_entity_poly.pdbx_seq_one_letter_code
_entity_poly.pdbx_strand_id
1 'polypeptide(L)'
;RADINNDLRAVSEQSDAKTATIDEQEQKIRSLTDENTQLTSQLAALEGTDGALQATDGLMMAVNAYLTDPEDIETIAGYMEAMEPDENGEEEVKHSNSYETLRKQFLTLVSEKLAAYYYGLGNDSYRNGDYGAAIPNLKRAFTSDNTNADALFYLGNCYRENGDDDKAKEIYAQVMDDFAGTDRASKAETYLAEI
;
A
#
# COMPACT_ATOMS: atom_id res chain seq x y z
N ARG A 1 24.22 -17.53 -24.69
CA ARG A 1 23.35 -16.68 -25.57
C ARG A 1 21.95 -17.26 -25.72
N ALA A 2 21.80 -18.59 -25.87
CA ALA A 2 20.49 -19.25 -25.97
C ALA A 2 19.69 -19.11 -24.65
N ASP A 3 20.34 -19.25 -23.51
CA ASP A 3 19.71 -19.15 -22.18
C ASP A 3 19.16 -17.73 -21.93
N ILE A 4 19.94 -16.70 -22.24
CA ILE A 4 19.51 -15.30 -22.09
C ILE A 4 18.28 -14.97 -22.97
N ASN A 5 18.23 -15.55 -24.18
CA ASN A 5 17.08 -15.33 -25.05
C ASN A 5 15.82 -16.05 -24.54
N ASN A 6 15.98 -17.22 -23.91
CA ASN A 6 14.88 -17.93 -23.27
C ASN A 6 14.37 -17.18 -22.03
N ASP A 7 15.28 -16.64 -21.22
CA ASP A 7 14.94 -15.84 -20.04
C ASP A 7 14.21 -14.53 -20.45
N LEU A 8 14.71 -13.83 -21.47
CA LEU A 8 14.07 -12.64 -22.01
C LEU A 8 12.66 -12.93 -22.55
N ARG A 9 12.48 -14.08 -23.21
CA ARG A 9 11.17 -14.50 -23.68
C ARG A 9 10.22 -14.81 -22.54
N ALA A 10 10.68 -15.53 -21.52
CA ALA A 10 9.88 -15.83 -20.33
C ALA A 10 9.45 -14.56 -19.58
N VAL A 11 10.36 -13.59 -19.42
CA VAL A 11 10.06 -12.29 -18.83
C VAL A 11 9.05 -11.51 -19.66
N SER A 12 9.18 -11.52 -21.01
CA SER A 12 8.20 -10.87 -21.89
C SER A 12 6.81 -11.51 -21.76
N GLU A 13 6.73 -12.85 -21.81
CA GLU A 13 5.48 -13.59 -21.66
C GLU A 13 4.83 -13.34 -20.29
N GLN A 14 5.64 -13.23 -19.22
CA GLN A 14 5.17 -12.88 -17.88
C GLN A 14 4.68 -11.43 -17.80
N SER A 15 5.37 -10.50 -18.47
CA SER A 15 4.95 -9.10 -18.56
C SER A 15 3.61 -8.96 -19.30
N ASP A 16 3.48 -9.64 -20.42
CA ASP A 16 2.24 -9.64 -21.23
C ASP A 16 1.06 -10.22 -20.44
N ALA A 17 1.31 -11.32 -19.69
CA ALA A 17 0.31 -11.92 -18.81
C ALA A 17 -0.10 -10.97 -17.66
N LYS A 18 0.87 -10.27 -17.04
CA LYS A 18 0.59 -9.25 -16.02
C LYS A 18 -0.22 -8.09 -16.60
N THR A 19 0.13 -7.60 -17.79
CA THR A 19 -0.61 -6.52 -18.47
C THR A 19 -2.05 -6.93 -18.73
N ALA A 20 -2.28 -8.13 -19.25
CA ALA A 20 -3.63 -8.66 -19.48
C ALA A 20 -4.44 -8.76 -18.16
N THR A 21 -3.78 -9.17 -17.06
CA THR A 21 -4.42 -9.23 -15.75
C THR A 21 -4.78 -7.82 -15.23
N ILE A 22 -3.91 -6.84 -15.45
CA ILE A 22 -4.17 -5.44 -15.10
C ILE A 22 -5.37 -4.90 -15.88
N ASP A 23 -5.41 -5.12 -17.20
CA ASP A 23 -6.52 -4.69 -18.05
C ASP A 23 -7.87 -5.29 -17.60
N GLU A 24 -7.87 -6.59 -17.25
CA GLU A 24 -9.05 -7.26 -16.72
C GLU A 24 -9.48 -6.67 -15.37
N GLN A 25 -8.52 -6.41 -14.49
CA GLN A 25 -8.78 -5.79 -13.19
C GLN A 25 -9.31 -4.37 -13.33
N GLU A 26 -8.75 -3.57 -14.26
CA GLU A 26 -9.26 -2.23 -14.56
C GLU A 26 -10.71 -2.25 -15.08
N GLN A 27 -11.02 -3.16 -15.97
CA GLN A 27 -12.39 -3.33 -16.47
C GLN A 27 -13.35 -3.70 -15.33
N LYS A 28 -12.91 -4.59 -14.43
CA LYS A 28 -13.69 -4.99 -13.26
C LYS A 28 -13.88 -3.83 -12.28
N ILE A 29 -12.83 -3.03 -12.05
CA ILE A 29 -12.91 -1.83 -11.22
C ILE A 29 -13.90 -0.84 -11.82
N ARG A 30 -13.84 -0.56 -13.12
CA ARG A 30 -14.81 0.34 -13.80
C ARG A 30 -16.24 -0.16 -13.60
N SER A 31 -16.50 -1.45 -13.84
CA SER A 31 -17.82 -2.05 -13.65
C SER A 31 -18.34 -1.93 -12.21
N LEU A 32 -17.46 -2.22 -11.23
CA LEU A 32 -17.81 -2.10 -9.81
C LEU A 32 -17.98 -0.63 -9.37
N THR A 33 -17.25 0.28 -9.98
CA THR A 33 -17.39 1.72 -9.75
C THR A 33 -18.76 2.22 -10.22
N ASP A 34 -19.19 1.80 -11.41
CA ASP A 34 -20.51 2.15 -11.96
C ASP A 34 -21.63 1.58 -11.07
N GLU A 35 -21.49 0.32 -10.63
CA GLU A 35 -22.45 -0.31 -9.72
C GLU A 35 -22.51 0.40 -8.36
N ASN A 36 -21.37 0.76 -7.78
CA ASN A 36 -21.32 1.51 -6.53
C ASN A 36 -21.92 2.90 -6.67
N THR A 37 -21.66 3.59 -7.78
CA THR A 37 -22.28 4.90 -8.06
C THR A 37 -23.79 4.78 -8.11
N GLN A 38 -24.31 3.74 -8.76
CA GLN A 38 -25.73 3.48 -8.84
C GLN A 38 -26.33 3.14 -7.48
N LEU A 39 -25.66 2.26 -6.70
CA LEU A 39 -26.08 1.89 -5.36
C LEU A 39 -26.03 3.06 -4.37
N THR A 40 -25.01 3.91 -4.46
CA THR A 40 -24.91 5.13 -3.65
C THR A 40 -26.05 6.11 -3.96
N SER A 41 -26.38 6.27 -5.24
CA SER A 41 -27.52 7.10 -5.65
C SER A 41 -28.87 6.54 -5.13
N GLN A 42 -29.03 5.22 -5.13
CA GLN A 42 -30.21 4.56 -4.58
C GLN A 42 -30.27 4.71 -3.06
N LEU A 43 -29.14 4.56 -2.37
CA LEU A 43 -29.05 4.73 -0.91
C LEU A 43 -29.37 6.16 -0.50
N ALA A 44 -28.81 7.15 -1.17
CA ALA A 44 -29.09 8.57 -0.92
C ALA A 44 -30.57 8.91 -1.12
N ALA A 45 -31.22 8.27 -2.10
CA ALA A 45 -32.67 8.42 -2.34
C ALA A 45 -33.53 7.78 -1.22
N LEU A 46 -33.00 6.75 -0.53
CA LEU A 46 -33.71 6.03 0.51
C LEU A 46 -33.50 6.60 1.94
N GLU A 47 -32.32 7.14 2.24
CA GLU A 47 -31.93 7.43 3.63
C GLU A 47 -31.84 8.92 3.98
N GLY A 48 -31.76 9.82 3.02
CA GLY A 48 -31.71 11.27 3.29
C GLY A 48 -30.59 11.72 4.27
N THR A 49 -29.51 10.92 4.43
CA THR A 49 -28.44 11.15 5.42
C THR A 49 -27.04 11.24 4.82
N ASP A 50 -26.33 12.31 5.18
CA ASP A 50 -24.99 12.67 4.68
C ASP A 50 -23.84 11.73 5.11
N GLY A 51 -24.02 10.89 6.12
CA GLY A 51 -22.91 10.17 6.76
C GLY A 51 -22.37 8.96 6.00
N ALA A 52 -23.22 8.20 5.31
CA ALA A 52 -22.78 7.02 4.53
C ALA A 52 -22.08 7.39 3.22
N LEU A 53 -22.29 8.61 2.72
CA LEU A 53 -21.66 9.11 1.50
C LEU A 53 -20.14 9.35 1.67
N GLN A 54 -19.69 9.85 2.81
CA GLN A 54 -18.30 10.27 3.00
C GLN A 54 -17.29 9.13 2.90
N ALA A 55 -17.61 7.96 3.40
CA ALA A 55 -16.70 6.80 3.36
C ALA A 55 -16.58 6.17 1.96
N THR A 56 -17.65 6.24 1.15
CA THR A 56 -17.61 5.81 -0.26
C THR A 56 -16.91 6.84 -1.15
N ASP A 57 -16.98 8.12 -0.81
CA ASP A 57 -16.41 9.21 -1.60
C ASP A 57 -14.88 9.09 -1.73
N GLY A 58 -14.15 8.77 -0.66
CA GLY A 58 -12.70 8.64 -0.70
C GLY A 58 -12.20 7.57 -1.68
N LEU A 59 -12.80 6.37 -1.64
CA LEU A 59 -12.43 5.29 -2.58
C LEU A 59 -12.80 5.67 -4.02
N MET A 60 -13.96 6.27 -4.23
CA MET A 60 -14.38 6.71 -5.56
C MET A 60 -13.49 7.83 -6.09
N MET A 61 -13.04 8.75 -5.24
CA MET A 61 -12.07 9.79 -5.58
C MET A 61 -10.72 9.20 -5.96
N ALA A 62 -10.22 8.23 -5.20
CA ALA A 62 -8.98 7.53 -5.51
C ALA A 62 -9.05 6.78 -6.85
N VAL A 63 -10.16 6.07 -7.08
CA VAL A 63 -10.41 5.36 -8.35
C VAL A 63 -10.50 6.35 -9.52
N ASN A 64 -11.22 7.46 -9.37
CA ASN A 64 -11.32 8.48 -10.41
C ASN A 64 -9.96 9.16 -10.69
N ALA A 65 -9.16 9.45 -9.66
CA ALA A 65 -7.82 9.97 -9.82
C ALA A 65 -6.96 9.00 -10.65
N TYR A 66 -6.97 7.71 -10.31
CA TYR A 66 -6.25 6.67 -11.06
C TYR A 66 -6.72 6.55 -12.51
N LEU A 67 -8.02 6.61 -12.76
CA LEU A 67 -8.57 6.54 -14.14
C LEU A 67 -8.27 7.79 -14.97
N THR A 68 -8.00 8.92 -14.31
CA THR A 68 -7.65 10.20 -14.95
C THR A 68 -6.16 10.27 -15.22
N ASP A 69 -5.33 10.00 -14.23
CA ASP A 69 -3.88 9.96 -14.32
C ASP A 69 -3.33 8.89 -13.35
N PRO A 70 -3.04 7.68 -13.83
CA PRO A 70 -2.50 6.61 -12.99
C PRO A 70 -1.07 6.86 -12.50
N GLU A 71 -0.40 7.92 -12.96
CA GLU A 71 0.93 8.31 -12.49
C GLU A 71 0.87 9.37 -11.35
N ASP A 72 -0.29 10.01 -11.13
CA ASP A 72 -0.50 10.93 -10.01
C ASP A 72 -0.75 10.15 -8.70
N ILE A 73 0.28 9.44 -8.29
CA ILE A 73 0.21 8.56 -7.11
C ILE A 73 0.06 9.36 -5.80
N GLU A 74 0.52 10.61 -5.76
CA GLU A 74 0.38 11.48 -4.59
C GLU A 74 -1.09 11.77 -4.29
N THR A 75 -1.85 12.16 -5.30
CA THR A 75 -3.30 12.40 -5.17
C THR A 75 -4.05 11.12 -4.78
N ILE A 76 -3.70 9.99 -5.41
CA ILE A 76 -4.30 8.69 -5.09
C ILE A 76 -4.01 8.30 -3.63
N ALA A 77 -2.76 8.43 -3.20
CA ALA A 77 -2.33 8.14 -1.83
C ALA A 77 -3.06 9.03 -0.82
N GLY A 78 -3.22 10.32 -1.10
CA GLY A 78 -3.96 11.25 -0.24
C GLY A 78 -5.42 10.84 -0.02
N TYR A 79 -6.11 10.38 -1.06
CA TYR A 79 -7.47 9.86 -0.90
C TYR A 79 -7.51 8.54 -0.12
N MET A 80 -6.52 7.66 -0.31
CA MET A 80 -6.43 6.41 0.43
C MET A 80 -6.14 6.64 1.92
N GLU A 81 -5.27 7.60 2.25
CA GLU A 81 -4.99 7.99 3.64
C GLU A 81 -6.21 8.58 4.35
N ALA A 82 -7.00 9.38 3.65
CA ALA A 82 -8.22 9.97 4.20
C ALA A 82 -9.30 8.93 4.55
N MET A 83 -9.16 7.70 4.05
CA MET A 83 -10.06 6.58 4.35
C MET A 83 -9.53 5.68 5.48
N GLU A 84 -8.30 5.86 5.96
CA GLU A 84 -7.79 5.11 7.10
C GLU A 84 -8.54 5.59 8.36
N PRO A 85 -9.03 4.68 9.22
CA PRO A 85 -9.61 5.08 10.49
C PRO A 85 -8.57 5.87 11.29
N ASP A 86 -9.01 6.88 12.02
CA ASP A 86 -8.13 7.59 12.92
C ASP A 86 -7.61 6.65 14.03
N GLU A 87 -6.48 7.01 14.66
CA GLU A 87 -5.86 6.19 15.70
C GLU A 87 -6.76 5.99 16.95
N ASN A 88 -7.88 6.71 17.05
CA ASN A 88 -8.80 6.67 18.17
C ASN A 88 -9.96 5.67 17.98
N GLY A 89 -10.05 5.01 16.81
CA GLY A 89 -10.91 3.85 16.63
C GLY A 89 -12.40 4.11 16.80
N GLU A 90 -12.88 5.27 16.35
CA GLU A 90 -14.33 5.51 16.33
C GLU A 90 -14.99 4.54 15.32
N GLU A 91 -15.98 3.84 15.81
CA GLU A 91 -16.81 2.81 15.20
C GLU A 91 -16.44 2.39 13.77
N GLU A 92 -15.99 1.14 13.63
CA GLU A 92 -15.79 0.46 12.35
C GLU A 92 -17.05 0.58 11.50
N VAL A 93 -17.07 1.54 10.58
CA VAL A 93 -18.19 1.69 9.64
C VAL A 93 -18.27 0.43 8.81
N LYS A 94 -19.33 -0.33 8.99
CA LYS A 94 -19.57 -1.55 8.21
C LYS A 94 -19.90 -1.17 6.78
N HIS A 95 -18.93 -1.35 5.92
CA HIS A 95 -19.10 -1.16 4.49
C HIS A 95 -19.82 -2.35 3.83
N SER A 96 -20.43 -2.11 2.68
CA SER A 96 -21.03 -3.19 1.90
C SER A 96 -19.95 -4.16 1.38
N ASN A 97 -20.31 -5.43 1.12
CA ASN A 97 -19.40 -6.40 0.51
C ASN A 97 -18.85 -5.92 -0.84
N SER A 98 -19.63 -5.16 -1.60
CA SER A 98 -19.22 -4.58 -2.88
C SER A 98 -18.13 -3.52 -2.69
N TYR A 99 -18.27 -2.67 -1.68
CA TYR A 99 -17.25 -1.68 -1.31
C TYR A 99 -15.93 -2.36 -0.93
N GLU A 100 -15.96 -3.34 -0.03
CA GLU A 100 -14.74 -4.06 0.40
C GLU A 100 -14.07 -4.80 -0.77
N THR A 101 -14.86 -5.35 -1.67
CA THR A 101 -14.34 -6.00 -2.88
C THR A 101 -13.64 -5.00 -3.80
N LEU A 102 -14.27 -3.87 -4.06
CA LEU A 102 -13.70 -2.79 -4.88
C LEU A 102 -12.42 -2.24 -4.24
N ARG A 103 -12.47 -1.94 -2.94
CA ARG A 103 -11.30 -1.45 -2.18
C ARG A 103 -10.13 -2.41 -2.29
N LYS A 104 -10.35 -3.71 -2.07
CA LYS A 104 -9.31 -4.74 -2.17
C LYS A 104 -8.73 -4.83 -3.58
N GLN A 105 -9.58 -4.81 -4.61
CA GLN A 105 -9.12 -4.88 -6.00
C GLN A 105 -8.33 -3.63 -6.38
N PHE A 106 -8.79 -2.46 -5.99
CA PHE A 106 -8.09 -1.20 -6.24
C PHE A 106 -6.74 -1.15 -5.52
N LEU A 107 -6.69 -1.53 -4.24
CA LEU A 107 -5.43 -1.64 -3.49
C LEU A 107 -4.44 -2.59 -4.19
N THR A 108 -4.90 -3.73 -4.69
CA THR A 108 -4.04 -4.67 -5.43
C THR A 108 -3.48 -4.03 -6.70
N LEU A 109 -4.29 -3.22 -7.39
CA LEU A 109 -3.89 -2.55 -8.62
C LEU A 109 -2.81 -1.48 -8.41
N VAL A 110 -2.93 -0.70 -7.32
CA VAL A 110 -2.02 0.43 -7.05
C VAL A 110 -0.88 0.09 -6.08
N SER A 111 -0.82 -1.12 -5.55
CA SER A 111 0.10 -1.53 -4.48
C SER A 111 1.57 -1.25 -4.78
N GLU A 112 2.07 -1.61 -5.96
CA GLU A 112 3.47 -1.38 -6.33
C GLU A 112 3.81 0.12 -6.38
N LYS A 113 2.91 0.95 -6.90
CA LYS A 113 3.09 2.41 -6.97
C LYS A 113 3.01 3.05 -5.60
N LEU A 114 2.04 2.64 -4.78
CA LEU A 114 1.92 3.12 -3.40
C LEU A 114 3.14 2.74 -2.56
N ALA A 115 3.61 1.50 -2.68
CA ALA A 115 4.80 1.05 -1.98
C ALA A 115 6.03 1.89 -2.34
N ALA A 116 6.26 2.14 -3.63
CA ALA A 116 7.37 2.96 -4.10
C ALA A 116 7.25 4.42 -3.61
N TYR A 117 6.06 5.00 -3.66
CA TYR A 117 5.78 6.36 -3.19
C TYR A 117 6.07 6.51 -1.70
N TYR A 118 5.45 5.67 -0.87
CA TYR A 118 5.65 5.72 0.58
C TYR A 118 7.08 5.37 1.00
N TYR A 119 7.74 4.45 0.29
CA TYR A 119 9.14 4.16 0.54
C TYR A 119 10.01 5.38 0.24
N GLY A 120 9.76 6.11 -0.84
CA GLY A 120 10.44 7.36 -1.16
C GLY A 120 10.31 8.37 -0.02
N LEU A 121 9.09 8.68 0.41
CA LEU A 121 8.82 9.61 1.51
C LEU A 121 9.49 9.17 2.83
N GLY A 122 9.38 7.89 3.17
CA GLY A 122 9.95 7.34 4.38
C GLY A 122 11.48 7.37 4.37
N ASN A 123 12.09 7.02 3.24
CA ASN A 123 13.55 7.04 3.09
C ASN A 123 14.11 8.47 3.12
N ASP A 124 13.43 9.44 2.52
CA ASP A 124 13.84 10.84 2.56
C ASP A 124 13.76 11.41 3.98
N SER A 125 12.67 11.12 4.71
CA SER A 125 12.54 11.49 6.12
C SER A 125 13.63 10.84 6.99
N TYR A 126 13.92 9.55 6.77
CA TYR A 126 15.00 8.83 7.45
C TYR A 126 16.35 9.49 7.23
N ARG A 127 16.69 9.82 5.98
CA ARG A 127 17.98 10.46 5.62
C ARG A 127 18.12 11.86 6.20
N ASN A 128 17.01 12.55 6.44
CA ASN A 128 16.97 13.86 7.09
C ASN A 128 16.98 13.76 8.63
N GLY A 129 16.97 12.54 9.19
CA GLY A 129 16.93 12.32 10.64
C GLY A 129 15.54 12.51 11.26
N ASP A 130 14.51 12.69 10.47
CA ASP A 130 13.12 12.76 10.94
C ASP A 130 12.52 11.35 10.99
N TYR A 131 12.95 10.60 12.00
CA TYR A 131 12.53 9.22 12.18
C TYR A 131 11.05 9.09 12.52
N GLY A 132 10.49 10.09 13.21
CA GLY A 132 9.07 10.16 13.52
C GLY A 132 8.19 10.21 12.27
N ALA A 133 8.55 11.05 11.30
CA ALA A 133 7.87 11.14 10.01
C ALA A 133 8.17 9.95 9.09
N ALA A 134 9.34 9.31 9.23
CA ALA A 134 9.71 8.14 8.43
C ALA A 134 8.88 6.90 8.77
N ILE A 135 8.59 6.66 10.05
CA ILE A 135 7.89 5.46 10.55
C ILE A 135 6.56 5.20 9.83
N PRO A 136 5.58 6.13 9.80
CA PRO A 136 4.29 5.87 9.16
C PRO A 136 4.44 5.57 7.66
N ASN A 137 5.32 6.27 6.96
CA ASN A 137 5.54 6.08 5.53
C ASN A 137 6.19 4.72 5.24
N LEU A 138 7.21 4.31 6.01
CA LEU A 138 7.84 2.99 5.84
C LEU A 138 6.89 1.85 6.19
N LYS A 139 6.01 2.02 7.18
CA LYS A 139 4.93 1.07 7.47
C LYS A 139 3.99 0.92 6.29
N ARG A 140 3.49 2.03 5.73
CA ARG A 140 2.62 2.00 4.54
C ARG A 140 3.30 1.36 3.35
N ALA A 141 4.58 1.67 3.11
CA ALA A 141 5.38 1.05 2.06
C ALA A 141 5.39 -0.48 2.19
N PHE A 142 5.70 -0.99 3.38
CA PHE A 142 5.74 -2.43 3.64
C PHE A 142 4.34 -3.08 3.61
N THR A 143 3.31 -2.38 4.07
CA THR A 143 1.93 -2.87 3.99
C THR A 143 1.45 -2.96 2.54
N SER A 144 1.88 -2.03 1.68
CA SER A 144 1.53 -2.03 0.26
C SER A 144 2.30 -3.10 -0.53
N ASP A 145 3.56 -3.35 -0.16
CA ASP A 145 4.41 -4.42 -0.71
C ASP A 145 5.23 -5.08 0.40
N ASN A 146 4.74 -6.21 0.89
CA ASN A 146 5.38 -6.97 1.96
C ASN A 146 6.64 -7.73 1.50
N THR A 147 7.04 -7.62 0.25
CA THR A 147 8.32 -8.13 -0.27
C THR A 147 9.44 -7.11 -0.20
N ASN A 148 9.15 -5.87 0.20
CA ASN A 148 10.11 -4.79 0.31
C ASN A 148 10.93 -4.88 1.61
N ALA A 149 12.00 -5.68 1.58
CA ALA A 149 12.94 -5.84 2.72
C ALA A 149 13.55 -4.52 3.18
N ASP A 150 13.76 -3.57 2.26
CA ASP A 150 14.35 -2.27 2.57
C ASP A 150 13.39 -1.44 3.43
N ALA A 151 12.10 -1.40 3.10
CA ALA A 151 11.10 -0.68 3.88
C ALA A 151 11.04 -1.19 5.31
N LEU A 152 10.98 -2.51 5.50
CA LEU A 152 10.93 -3.12 6.83
C LEU A 152 12.23 -2.87 7.60
N PHE A 153 13.39 -3.04 6.97
CA PHE A 153 14.68 -2.80 7.60
C PHE A 153 14.86 -1.34 8.06
N TYR A 154 14.53 -0.37 7.20
CA TYR A 154 14.59 1.06 7.57
C TYR A 154 13.57 1.43 8.63
N LEU A 155 12.42 0.76 8.68
CA LEU A 155 11.47 0.92 9.78
C LEU A 155 12.08 0.52 11.12
N GLY A 156 12.79 -0.62 11.17
CA GLY A 156 13.54 -1.03 12.36
C GLY A 156 14.60 0.00 12.78
N ASN A 157 15.34 0.53 11.78
CA ASN A 157 16.31 1.60 12.04
C ASN A 157 15.64 2.86 12.62
N CYS A 158 14.48 3.26 12.09
CA CYS A 158 13.75 4.42 12.59
C CYS A 158 13.35 4.25 14.05
N TYR A 159 12.84 3.07 14.44
CA TYR A 159 12.50 2.79 15.83
C TYR A 159 13.73 2.84 16.74
N ARG A 160 14.86 2.24 16.32
CA ARG A 160 16.12 2.28 17.06
C ARG A 160 16.62 3.72 17.25
N GLU A 161 16.71 4.49 16.19
CA GLU A 161 17.18 5.89 16.25
C GLU A 161 16.22 6.81 17.03
N ASN A 162 14.94 6.42 17.13
CA ASN A 162 13.93 7.12 17.93
C ASN A 162 13.91 6.66 19.40
N GLY A 163 14.75 5.67 19.78
CA GLY A 163 14.86 5.15 21.14
C GLY A 163 13.78 4.14 21.55
N ASP A 164 13.04 3.58 20.58
CA ASP A 164 12.04 2.53 20.80
C ASP A 164 12.68 1.16 20.49
N ASP A 165 13.59 0.74 21.37
CA ASP A 165 14.38 -0.48 21.20
C ASP A 165 13.51 -1.74 21.14
N ASP A 166 12.38 -1.76 21.86
CA ASP A 166 11.49 -2.92 21.86
C ASP A 166 10.85 -3.14 20.48
N LYS A 167 10.36 -2.07 19.86
CA LYS A 167 9.84 -2.16 18.48
C LYS A 167 10.95 -2.41 17.46
N ALA A 168 12.13 -1.83 17.65
CA ALA A 168 13.27 -2.10 16.78
C ALA A 168 13.61 -3.59 16.78
N LYS A 169 13.65 -4.24 17.97
CA LYS A 169 13.89 -5.68 18.10
C LYS A 169 12.84 -6.53 17.38
N GLU A 170 11.57 -6.17 17.55
CA GLU A 170 10.46 -6.86 16.88
C GLU A 170 10.60 -6.79 15.36
N ILE A 171 10.86 -5.59 14.82
CA ILE A 171 11.00 -5.38 13.38
C ILE A 171 12.26 -6.06 12.82
N TYR A 172 13.40 -6.01 13.50
CA TYR A 172 14.60 -6.71 13.05
C TYR A 172 14.42 -8.24 13.05
N ALA A 173 13.74 -8.79 14.06
CA ALA A 173 13.39 -10.20 14.07
C ALA A 173 12.51 -10.57 12.88
N GLN A 174 11.53 -9.74 12.55
CA GLN A 174 10.70 -9.93 11.36
C GLN A 174 11.51 -9.86 10.06
N VAL A 175 12.46 -8.91 9.92
CA VAL A 175 13.35 -8.85 8.74
C VAL A 175 14.17 -10.13 8.59
N MET A 176 14.66 -10.70 9.70
CA MET A 176 15.44 -11.93 9.69
C MET A 176 14.60 -13.14 9.28
N ASP A 177 13.33 -13.19 9.69
CA ASP A 177 12.41 -14.28 9.38
C ASP A 177 11.92 -14.20 7.93
N ASP A 178 11.37 -13.05 7.54
CA ASP A 178 10.71 -12.87 6.24
C ASP A 178 11.72 -12.80 5.08
N PHE A 179 12.95 -12.33 5.35
CA PHE A 179 13.99 -12.09 4.34
C PHE A 179 15.30 -12.84 4.62
N ALA A 180 15.19 -14.04 5.17
CA ALA A 180 16.34 -14.88 5.49
C ALA A 180 17.32 -15.03 4.31
N GLY A 181 18.62 -14.89 4.58
CA GLY A 181 19.68 -15.00 3.57
C GLY A 181 19.92 -13.75 2.74
N THR A 182 19.23 -12.64 3.01
CA THR A 182 19.49 -11.35 2.37
C THR A 182 20.50 -10.50 3.16
N ASP A 183 21.09 -9.50 2.51
CA ASP A 183 21.94 -8.50 3.17
C ASP A 183 21.20 -7.74 4.29
N ARG A 184 19.88 -7.56 4.16
CA ARG A 184 19.06 -6.87 5.17
C ARG A 184 18.88 -7.71 6.42
N ALA A 185 18.64 -9.01 6.26
CA ALA A 185 18.59 -9.95 7.39
C ALA A 185 19.92 -9.98 8.16
N SER A 186 21.06 -10.05 7.45
CA SER A 186 22.38 -10.04 8.09
C SER A 186 22.68 -8.74 8.85
N LYS A 187 22.24 -7.60 8.32
CA LYS A 187 22.36 -6.30 9.01
C LYS A 187 21.41 -6.20 10.20
N ALA A 188 20.17 -6.70 10.05
CA ALA A 188 19.20 -6.75 11.15
C ALA A 188 19.72 -7.58 12.32
N GLU A 189 20.34 -8.74 12.06
CA GLU A 189 21.00 -9.55 13.08
C GLU A 189 22.08 -8.78 13.83
N THR A 190 22.92 -8.04 13.09
CA THR A 190 23.98 -7.21 13.67
C THR A 190 23.39 -6.13 14.59
N TYR A 191 22.38 -5.40 14.12
CA TYR A 191 21.77 -4.31 14.89
C TYR A 191 20.94 -4.81 16.08
N LEU A 192 20.32 -5.98 15.95
CA LEU A 192 19.61 -6.64 17.04
C LEU A 192 20.56 -7.00 18.19
N ALA A 193 21.81 -7.34 17.89
CA ALA A 193 22.81 -7.67 18.90
C ALA A 193 23.40 -6.43 19.61
N GLU A 194 23.19 -5.23 19.08
CA GLU A 194 23.67 -3.95 19.63
C GLU A 194 22.68 -3.29 20.59
N ILE A 195 21.42 -3.71 20.62
CA ILE A 195 20.30 -3.18 21.41
C ILE A 195 19.70 -4.25 22.30
#